data_c3887fd5fb31c363a333c632162fc403
#
_entry.id   c3887fd5fb31c363a333c632162fc403
#
_cell.length_a   1.000
_cell.length_b   1.000
_cell.length_c   1.000
_cell.angle_alpha   90.00
_cell.angle_beta   90.00
_cell.angle_gamma   90.00
#
_symmetry.space_group_name_H-M   'P 1'
#
loop_
_entity.id
_entity.type
_entity.pdbx_description
1 polymer ?
#
loop_
_entity_poly.entity_id
_entity_poly.type
_entity_poly.pdbx_seq_one_letter_code
_entity_poly.pdbx_strand_id
1 'polypeptide(L)'
;MGILYMEIKLKNDKESVNVLNECIELQLKKSQDYQNPNSNIKQAMHYRRGVDTIHDMIHQKLLRAQSLLEADGDPNFESLEDTYKDIINYCSFAVSYMRGKMEGQCSDRDMFNKPKVKKL
;
A
#
# COMPACT_ATOMS: atom_id res chain seq x y z
N MET A 1 8.45 15.57 -15.47
CA MET A 1 8.23 14.48 -14.51
C MET A 1 8.06 13.11 -15.14
N GLY A 2 7.32 13.01 -16.26
CA GLY A 2 7.08 11.72 -16.89
C GLY A 2 8.32 11.00 -17.36
N ILE A 3 9.23 11.71 -18.01
CA ILE A 3 10.45 11.10 -18.53
C ILE A 3 11.34 10.60 -17.41
N LEU A 4 11.52 11.41 -16.36
CA LEU A 4 12.34 11.04 -15.21
C LEU A 4 11.74 9.85 -14.48
N TYR A 5 10.42 9.84 -14.33
CA TYR A 5 9.74 8.72 -13.70
C TYR A 5 9.91 7.43 -14.50
N MET A 6 9.82 7.52 -15.83
CA MET A 6 10.03 6.35 -16.67
C MET A 6 11.46 5.83 -16.59
N GLU A 7 12.44 6.71 -16.47
CA GLU A 7 13.83 6.28 -16.28
C GLU A 7 14.02 5.54 -14.97
N ILE A 8 13.39 6.02 -13.90
CA ILE A 8 13.43 5.36 -12.59
C ILE A 8 12.80 3.97 -12.67
N LYS A 9 11.80 3.80 -13.54
CA LYS A 9 11.13 2.52 -13.73
C LYS A 9 11.84 1.58 -14.66
N LEU A 10 13.04 1.91 -15.13
CA LEU A 10 13.76 1.01 -15.98
C LEU A 10 14.00 -0.32 -15.31
N LYS A 11 13.96 -1.36 -16.15
CA LYS A 11 14.17 -2.72 -15.69
C LYS A 11 15.52 -2.84 -14.98
N ASN A 12 15.51 -3.53 -13.87
CA ASN A 12 16.72 -3.77 -13.11
C ASN A 12 17.10 -5.25 -13.20
N ASP A 13 18.39 -5.55 -12.97
CA ASP A 13 18.87 -6.92 -12.95
C ASP A 13 18.31 -7.70 -11.78
N LYS A 14 17.93 -7.00 -10.70
CA LYS A 14 17.32 -7.65 -9.55
C LYS A 14 15.82 -7.69 -9.74
N GLU A 15 15.28 -8.89 -9.78
CA GLU A 15 13.85 -9.07 -9.99
C GLU A 15 13.02 -8.43 -8.88
N SER A 16 13.52 -8.42 -7.66
CA SER A 16 12.79 -7.78 -6.56
C SER A 16 12.57 -6.28 -6.80
N VAL A 17 13.51 -5.61 -7.47
CA VAL A 17 13.33 -4.20 -7.85
C VAL A 17 12.24 -4.06 -8.90
N ASN A 18 12.23 -4.98 -9.86
CA ASN A 18 11.17 -4.99 -10.88
C ASN A 18 9.79 -5.19 -10.24
N VAL A 19 9.69 -6.04 -9.23
CA VAL A 19 8.45 -6.24 -8.48
C VAL A 19 8.01 -4.95 -7.79
N LEU A 20 8.94 -4.21 -7.19
CA LEU A 20 8.60 -2.93 -6.57
C LEU A 20 8.06 -1.94 -7.59
N ASN A 21 8.64 -1.92 -8.80
CA ASN A 21 8.13 -1.08 -9.88
C ASN A 21 6.71 -1.48 -10.27
N GLU A 22 6.42 -2.77 -10.31
CA GLU A 22 5.07 -3.26 -10.58
C GLU A 22 4.09 -2.83 -9.49
N CYS A 23 4.54 -2.84 -8.24
CA CYS A 23 3.71 -2.36 -7.14
C CYS A 23 3.40 -0.87 -7.26
N ILE A 24 4.35 -0.07 -7.72
CA ILE A 24 4.12 1.35 -7.97
C ILE A 24 3.05 1.53 -9.04
N GLU A 25 3.16 0.81 -10.15
CA GLU A 25 2.17 0.89 -11.22
C GLU A 25 0.79 0.50 -10.74
N LEU A 26 0.70 -0.58 -9.98
CA LEU A 26 -0.56 -1.05 -9.42
C LEU A 26 -1.19 0.00 -8.50
N GLN A 27 -0.37 0.61 -7.65
CA GLN A 27 -0.84 1.65 -6.73
C GLN A 27 -1.39 2.86 -7.48
N LEU A 28 -0.68 3.31 -8.51
CA LEU A 28 -1.11 4.45 -9.32
C LEU A 28 -2.39 4.13 -10.08
N LYS A 29 -2.49 2.94 -10.65
CA LYS A 29 -3.67 2.52 -11.39
C LYS A 29 -4.90 2.46 -10.49
N LYS A 30 -4.78 1.86 -9.31
CA LYS A 30 -5.90 1.78 -8.38
C LYS A 30 -6.33 3.16 -7.91
N SER A 31 -5.39 4.06 -7.70
CA SER A 31 -5.69 5.44 -7.34
C SER A 31 -6.55 6.12 -8.42
N GLN A 32 -6.21 5.93 -9.70
CA GLN A 32 -6.99 6.48 -10.79
C GLN A 32 -8.38 5.86 -10.89
N ASP A 33 -8.46 4.54 -10.71
CA ASP A 33 -9.71 3.81 -10.88
C ASP A 33 -10.73 4.12 -9.79
N TYR A 34 -10.29 4.33 -8.58
CA TYR A 34 -11.18 4.50 -7.43
C TYR A 34 -11.32 5.92 -6.95
N GLN A 35 -10.50 6.80 -7.44
CA GLN A 35 -10.55 8.19 -7.03
C GLN A 35 -11.64 8.94 -7.79
N ASN A 36 -12.60 9.48 -7.06
CA ASN A 36 -13.62 10.34 -7.63
C ASN A 36 -13.17 11.79 -7.44
N PRO A 37 -12.81 12.50 -8.51
CA PRO A 37 -12.31 13.87 -8.37
C PRO A 37 -13.34 14.83 -7.75
N ASN A 38 -14.62 14.47 -7.79
CA ASN A 38 -15.67 15.30 -7.20
C ASN A 38 -15.96 14.93 -5.75
N SER A 39 -15.30 13.93 -5.22
CA SER A 39 -15.51 13.50 -3.84
C SER A 39 -14.58 14.22 -2.89
N ASN A 40 -15.07 14.47 -1.69
CA ASN A 40 -14.24 14.97 -0.60
C ASN A 40 -13.57 13.84 0.19
N ILE A 41 -13.82 12.59 -0.21
CA ILE A 41 -13.21 11.45 0.47
C ILE A 41 -11.78 11.31 -0.01
N LYS A 42 -10.86 11.39 0.92
CA LYS A 42 -9.43 11.25 0.66
C LYS A 42 -8.91 9.95 1.23
N GLN A 43 -7.74 9.53 0.79
CA GLN A 43 -7.20 8.22 1.14
C GLN A 43 -7.15 7.99 2.65
N ALA A 44 -6.66 8.94 3.42
CA ALA A 44 -6.51 8.77 4.86
C ALA A 44 -7.84 8.52 5.58
N MET A 45 -8.94 8.97 4.99
CA MET A 45 -10.26 8.80 5.61
C MET A 45 -10.70 7.33 5.65
N HIS A 46 -10.12 6.49 4.81
CA HIS A 46 -10.42 5.06 4.81
C HIS A 46 -9.76 4.34 6.00
N TYR A 47 -8.85 4.99 6.67
CA TYR A 47 -8.11 4.40 7.78
C TYR A 47 -8.50 5.09 9.08
N ARG A 48 -9.66 4.69 9.61
CA ARG A 48 -10.28 5.38 10.75
C ARG A 48 -9.39 5.41 11.97
N ARG A 49 -8.58 4.37 12.15
CA ARG A 49 -7.64 4.28 13.26
C ARG A 49 -6.20 4.43 12.81
N GLY A 50 -6.02 5.05 11.64
CA GLY A 50 -4.68 5.32 11.12
C GLY A 50 -3.87 4.08 10.85
N VAL A 51 -2.65 4.05 11.35
CA VAL A 51 -1.74 2.91 11.14
C VAL A 51 -2.34 1.62 11.70
N ASP A 52 -3.08 1.68 12.80
CA ASP A 52 -3.71 0.48 13.35
C ASP A 52 -4.66 -0.16 12.34
N THR A 53 -5.45 0.64 11.63
CA THR A 53 -6.33 0.12 10.59
C THR A 53 -5.53 -0.51 9.45
N ILE A 54 -4.48 0.18 9.00
CA ILE A 54 -3.63 -0.35 7.92
C ILE A 54 -2.96 -1.65 8.37
N HIS A 55 -2.51 -1.69 9.61
CA HIS A 55 -1.89 -2.89 10.17
C HIS A 55 -2.86 -4.07 10.15
N ASP A 56 -4.12 -3.84 10.54
CA ASP A 56 -5.13 -4.87 10.48
C ASP A 56 -5.36 -5.36 9.05
N MET A 57 -5.33 -4.47 8.08
CA MET A 57 -5.48 -4.85 6.68
C MET A 57 -4.29 -5.70 6.20
N ILE A 58 -3.08 -5.35 6.63
CA ILE A 58 -1.89 -6.16 6.33
C ILE A 58 -2.05 -7.55 6.95
N HIS A 59 -2.52 -7.61 8.19
CA HIS A 59 -2.75 -8.88 8.87
C HIS A 59 -3.73 -9.76 8.09
N GLN A 60 -4.83 -9.21 7.63
CA GLN A 60 -5.81 -9.96 6.83
C GLN A 60 -5.19 -10.48 5.55
N LYS A 61 -4.36 -9.69 4.89
CA LYS A 61 -3.67 -10.13 3.67
C LYS A 61 -2.67 -11.24 3.96
N LEU A 62 -2.00 -11.17 5.11
CA LEU A 62 -1.09 -12.25 5.52
C LEU A 62 -1.85 -13.56 5.76
N LEU A 63 -3.03 -13.49 6.37
CA LEU A 63 -3.86 -14.68 6.57
C LEU A 63 -4.30 -15.25 5.22
N ARG A 64 -4.64 -14.39 4.26
CA ARG A 64 -4.98 -14.84 2.92
C ARG A 64 -3.79 -15.54 2.25
N ALA A 65 -2.60 -14.96 2.35
CA ALA A 65 -1.39 -15.58 1.80
C ALA A 65 -1.15 -16.94 2.45
N GLN A 66 -1.30 -17.02 3.77
CA GLN A 66 -1.12 -18.28 4.50
C GLN A 66 -2.10 -19.34 4.01
N SER A 67 -3.36 -18.95 3.85
CA SER A 67 -4.39 -19.87 3.35
C SER A 67 -4.05 -20.39 1.95
N LEU A 68 -3.55 -19.50 1.09
CA LEU A 68 -3.14 -19.91 -0.26
C LEU A 68 -1.94 -20.86 -0.24
N LEU A 69 -0.99 -20.63 0.67
CA LEU A 69 0.17 -21.50 0.80
C LEU A 69 -0.18 -22.89 1.33
N GLU A 70 -1.22 -22.96 2.15
CA GLU A 70 -1.64 -24.23 2.77
C GLU A 70 -2.63 -25.01 1.89
N ALA A 71 -3.11 -24.43 0.81
CA ALA A 71 -4.09 -25.08 -0.04
C ALA A 71 -3.51 -26.34 -0.68
N ASP A 72 -4.31 -27.42 -0.69
CA ASP A 72 -3.95 -28.65 -1.37
C ASP A 72 -4.08 -28.46 -2.88
N GLY A 73 -3.18 -29.09 -3.63
CA GLY A 73 -3.21 -29.04 -5.09
C GLY A 73 -2.32 -27.93 -5.63
N ASP A 74 -2.53 -27.58 -6.88
CA ASP A 74 -1.72 -26.58 -7.54
C ASP A 74 -2.00 -25.20 -6.93
N PRO A 75 -0.98 -24.53 -6.41
CA PRO A 75 -1.19 -23.22 -5.83
C PRO A 75 -1.60 -22.23 -6.91
N ASN A 76 -2.50 -21.32 -6.55
CA ASN A 76 -2.84 -20.21 -7.41
C ASN A 76 -1.75 -19.14 -7.24
N PHE A 77 -0.70 -19.28 -8.03
CA PHE A 77 0.45 -18.38 -7.95
C PHE A 77 0.06 -16.93 -8.20
N GLU A 78 -0.88 -16.70 -9.12
CA GLU A 78 -1.33 -15.35 -9.43
C GLU A 78 -1.98 -14.68 -8.22
N SER A 79 -2.87 -15.41 -7.54
CA SER A 79 -3.52 -14.87 -6.34
C SER A 79 -2.52 -14.62 -5.21
N LEU A 80 -1.54 -15.50 -5.05
CA LEU A 80 -0.52 -15.36 -4.02
C LEU A 80 0.38 -14.17 -4.33
N GLU A 81 0.82 -14.04 -5.57
CA GLU A 81 1.63 -12.91 -6.01
C GLU A 81 0.90 -11.59 -5.81
N ASP A 82 -0.37 -11.52 -6.22
CA ASP A 82 -1.18 -10.32 -6.04
C ASP A 82 -1.33 -9.96 -4.57
N THR A 83 -1.49 -10.98 -3.72
CA THR A 83 -1.63 -10.76 -2.28
C THR A 83 -0.35 -10.16 -1.70
N TYR A 84 0.80 -10.67 -2.08
CA TYR A 84 2.07 -10.11 -1.61
C TYR A 84 2.30 -8.69 -2.12
N LYS A 85 1.92 -8.41 -3.37
CA LYS A 85 2.03 -7.04 -3.89
C LYS A 85 1.10 -6.08 -3.13
N ASP A 86 -0.08 -6.54 -2.76
CA ASP A 86 -0.97 -5.73 -1.93
C ASP A 86 -0.33 -5.43 -0.57
N ILE A 87 0.32 -6.42 0.04
CA ILE A 87 1.01 -6.23 1.31
C ILE A 87 2.11 -5.17 1.18
N ILE A 88 2.88 -5.22 0.11
CA ILE A 88 3.93 -4.23 -0.15
C ILE A 88 3.32 -2.83 -0.19
N ASN A 89 2.22 -2.67 -0.93
CA ASN A 89 1.57 -1.37 -1.06
C ASN A 89 0.97 -0.90 0.26
N TYR A 90 0.32 -1.78 1.02
CA TYR A 90 -0.20 -1.40 2.34
C TYR A 90 0.92 -1.01 3.30
N CYS A 91 2.07 -1.67 3.21
CA CYS A 91 3.22 -1.27 4.02
C CYS A 91 3.70 0.14 3.65
N SER A 92 3.69 0.49 2.36
CA SER A 92 4.03 1.85 1.94
C SER A 92 3.01 2.87 2.46
N PHE A 93 1.74 2.50 2.51
CA PHE A 93 0.70 3.37 3.08
C PHE A 93 0.93 3.57 4.58
N ALA A 94 1.29 2.52 5.30
CA ALA A 94 1.57 2.63 6.71
C ALA A 94 2.71 3.63 6.97
N VAL A 95 3.77 3.52 6.19
CA VAL A 95 4.92 4.43 6.34
C VAL A 95 4.52 5.87 6.01
N SER A 96 3.78 6.09 4.93
CA SER A 96 3.35 7.43 4.56
C SER A 96 2.45 8.05 5.62
N TYR A 97 1.58 7.23 6.21
CA TYR A 97 0.72 7.69 7.30
C TYR A 97 1.53 8.07 8.54
N MET A 98 2.51 7.25 8.88
CA MET A 98 3.41 7.55 10.01
C MET A 98 4.16 8.87 9.81
N ARG A 99 4.44 9.21 8.57
CA ARG A 99 5.11 10.47 8.24
C ARG A 99 4.18 11.67 8.22
N GLY A 100 2.88 11.44 8.40
CA GLY A 100 1.88 12.51 8.37
C GLY A 100 1.64 13.07 6.98
N LYS A 101 1.93 12.32 5.93
CA LYS A 101 1.90 12.82 4.56
C LYS A 101 0.93 12.10 3.65
N MET A 102 0.06 11.28 4.21
CA MET A 102 -0.96 10.66 3.39
C MET A 102 -2.03 11.68 3.03
N GLU A 103 -2.53 11.62 1.79
CA GLU A 103 -3.55 12.52 1.32
C GLU A 103 -4.79 12.49 2.21
N GLY A 104 -5.20 13.65 2.66
CA GLY A 104 -6.37 13.77 3.53
C GLY A 104 -6.09 13.58 5.00
N GLN A 105 -4.85 13.36 5.36
CA GLN A 105 -4.47 13.19 6.75
C GLN A 105 -4.53 14.51 7.49
N CYS A 106 -5.16 14.50 8.67
CA CYS A 106 -5.29 15.69 9.50
C CYS A 106 -4.86 15.32 10.92
N SER A 107 -3.71 15.80 11.34
CA SER A 107 -3.14 15.48 12.65
C SER A 107 -4.04 15.93 13.79
N ASP A 108 -4.81 16.98 13.60
CA ASP A 108 -5.69 17.49 14.65
C ASP A 108 -6.86 16.54 14.95
N ARG A 109 -7.25 15.75 13.95
CA ARG A 109 -8.37 14.82 14.08
C ARG A 109 -7.93 13.39 14.27
N ASP A 110 -6.66 13.13 14.15
CA ASP A 110 -6.13 11.77 14.18
C ASP A 110 -5.77 11.40 15.61
N MET A 111 -6.79 11.01 16.37
CA MET A 111 -6.61 10.68 17.76
C MET A 111 -5.78 9.42 17.99
N PHE A 112 -5.81 8.51 17.05
CA PHE A 112 -5.19 7.20 17.20
C PHE A 112 -3.77 7.14 16.69
N ASN A 113 -3.41 8.09 15.84
CA ASN A 113 -2.14 8.00 15.14
C ASN A 113 -1.39 9.31 15.13
N LYS A 114 -1.40 9.98 16.25
CA LYS A 114 -0.55 11.16 16.39
C LYS A 114 0.90 10.73 16.26
N PRO A 115 1.71 11.53 15.58
CA PRO A 115 3.10 11.14 15.33
C PRO A 115 3.83 10.88 16.63
N LYS A 116 4.16 9.63 16.86
CA LYS A 116 5.02 9.24 17.96
C LYS A 116 6.48 9.24 17.53
N VAL A 117 6.71 9.57 16.28
CA VAL A 117 7.96 9.30 15.59
C VAL A 117 8.83 10.52 15.47
N LYS A 118 8.50 11.56 16.13
CA LYS A 118 9.22 12.82 16.03
C LYS A 118 10.64 12.79 16.56
N LYS A 119 11.06 11.69 17.11
CA LYS A 119 12.41 11.57 17.65
C LYS A 119 13.39 10.90 16.69
N LEU A 120 12.98 10.60 15.53
CA LEU A 120 13.88 10.03 14.55
C LEU A 120 14.75 11.08 13.85
#